data_8fde6892df0a632079dd4aff66533b50
#
_entry.id   8fde6892df0a632079dd4aff66533b50
#
_cell.length_a   1.000
_cell.length_b   1.000
_cell.length_c   1.000
_cell.angle_alpha   90.00
_cell.angle_beta   90.00
_cell.angle_gamma   90.00
#
_symmetry.space_group_name_H-M   'P 1'
#
loop_
_entity.id
_entity.type
_entity.pdbx_description
1 polymer ?
#
loop_
_entity_poly.entity_id
_entity_poly.type
_entity_poly.pdbx_seq_one_letter_code
_entity_poly.pdbx_strand_id
1 'polypeptide(L)'
;RVLPDCGAMTAFLQTCTGIPPLQVVGKPDTLMIDLLRRDRGLDARALAMAGDRIETDLEVARKAGIRCIAVLSGVSTLREIVDSGVAPDLVLDGIADLLPLLRGLSAQSPKEVRP
;
A
#
# COMPACT_ATOMS: atom_id res chain seq x y z
N ARG A 1 -13.23 -14.94 5.88
CA ARG A 1 -12.64 -15.44 7.13
C ARG A 1 -12.12 -14.24 7.90
N VAL A 2 -12.69 -13.95 9.06
CA VAL A 2 -12.24 -12.85 9.93
C VAL A 2 -11.13 -13.38 10.83
N LEU A 3 -9.97 -12.75 10.76
CA LEU A 3 -8.84 -13.06 11.63
C LEU A 3 -8.60 -11.89 12.60
N PRO A 4 -8.32 -12.16 13.89
CA PRO A 4 -7.93 -11.12 14.82
C PRO A 4 -6.63 -10.45 14.36
N ASP A 5 -6.63 -9.13 14.32
CA ASP A 5 -5.49 -8.30 13.92
C ASP A 5 -5.36 -7.12 14.89
N CYS A 6 -4.47 -6.17 14.64
CA CYS A 6 -4.22 -4.98 15.46
C CYS A 6 -5.50 -4.24 15.86
N GLY A 7 -6.51 -4.21 14.98
CA GLY A 7 -7.81 -3.65 15.29
C GLY A 7 -8.52 -4.33 16.46
N ALA A 8 -8.41 -5.65 16.59
CA ALA A 8 -8.99 -6.39 17.71
C ALA A 8 -8.28 -6.07 19.04
N MET A 9 -6.95 -5.94 19.03
CA MET A 9 -6.17 -5.54 20.21
C MET A 9 -6.49 -4.10 20.62
N THR A 10 -6.61 -3.20 19.67
CA THR A 10 -6.99 -1.82 19.91
C THR A 10 -8.38 -1.72 20.52
N ALA A 11 -9.36 -2.45 19.99
CA ALA A 11 -10.72 -2.51 20.53
C ALA A 11 -10.75 -3.10 21.94
N PHE A 12 -9.94 -4.12 22.21
CA PHE A 12 -9.80 -4.70 23.55
C PHE A 12 -9.28 -3.65 24.56
N LEU A 13 -8.18 -2.96 24.23
CA LEU A 13 -7.62 -1.91 25.08
C LEU A 13 -8.62 -0.77 25.31
N GLN A 14 -9.29 -0.31 24.27
CA GLN A 14 -10.32 0.71 24.37
C GLN A 14 -11.47 0.29 25.29
N THR A 15 -11.91 -0.96 25.20
CA THR A 15 -12.97 -1.49 26.06
C THR A 15 -12.53 -1.54 27.53
N CYS A 16 -11.28 -1.94 27.79
CA CYS A 16 -10.75 -2.03 29.15
C CYS A 16 -10.50 -0.67 29.80
N THR A 17 -10.07 0.32 29.01
CA THR A 17 -9.65 1.63 29.53
C THR A 17 -10.72 2.72 29.41
N GLY A 18 -11.71 2.51 28.55
CA GLY A 18 -12.66 3.54 28.14
C GLY A 18 -12.06 4.64 27.25
N ILE A 19 -10.78 4.52 26.88
CA ILE A 19 -10.05 5.56 26.13
C ILE A 19 -9.80 5.04 24.70
N PRO A 20 -10.33 5.71 23.65
CA PRO A 20 -10.01 5.35 22.26
C PRO A 20 -8.55 5.72 21.94
N PRO A 21 -7.94 5.08 20.95
CA PRO A 21 -6.62 5.47 20.48
C PRO A 21 -6.66 6.91 19.95
N LEU A 22 -5.62 7.68 20.25
CA LEU A 22 -5.46 9.03 19.70
C LEU A 22 -5.37 9.00 18.16
N GLN A 23 -4.65 8.01 17.65
CA GLN A 23 -4.48 7.78 16.23
C GLN A 23 -4.12 6.32 15.98
N VAL A 24 -4.62 5.74 14.89
CA VAL A 24 -4.23 4.42 14.41
C VAL A 24 -3.23 4.62 13.28
N VAL A 25 -1.96 4.28 13.54
CA VAL A 25 -0.88 4.40 12.56
C VAL A 25 -0.74 3.08 11.80
N GLY A 26 -0.95 3.11 10.51
CA GLY A 26 -0.86 1.95 9.64
C GLY A 26 -2.00 1.87 8.63
N LYS A 27 -1.82 1.05 7.61
CA LYS A 27 -2.81 0.87 6.53
C LYS A 27 -4.21 0.53 7.08
N PRO A 28 -5.27 1.15 6.58
CA PRO A 28 -5.38 2.05 5.43
C PRO A 28 -5.19 3.55 5.74
N ASP A 29 -4.64 3.94 6.90
CA ASP A 29 -4.28 5.32 7.19
C ASP A 29 -3.04 5.76 6.39
N THR A 30 -3.04 7.01 5.90
CA THR A 30 -1.98 7.49 5.00
C THR A 30 -0.77 8.07 5.71
N LEU A 31 -0.81 8.24 7.03
CA LEU A 31 0.20 8.96 7.80
C LEU A 31 1.64 8.54 7.47
N MET A 32 1.89 7.22 7.38
CA MET A 32 3.24 6.70 7.07
C MET A 32 3.72 7.14 5.69
N ILE A 33 2.82 7.17 4.70
CA ILE A 33 3.13 7.61 3.34
C ILE A 33 3.36 9.12 3.33
N ASP A 34 2.54 9.87 4.02
CA ASP A 34 2.63 11.34 4.09
C ASP A 34 3.92 11.78 4.79
N LEU A 35 4.31 11.08 5.87
CA LEU A 35 5.60 11.30 6.53
C LEU A 35 6.77 11.00 5.59
N LEU A 36 6.76 9.87 4.89
CA LEU A 36 7.79 9.49 3.93
C LEU A 36 7.92 10.52 2.81
N ARG A 37 6.79 10.97 2.25
CA ARG A 37 6.77 12.01 1.22
C ARG A 37 7.40 13.30 1.70
N ARG A 38 7.02 13.76 2.89
CA ARG A 38 7.54 14.98 3.49
C ARG A 38 9.03 14.88 3.80
N ASP A 39 9.47 13.78 4.42
CA ASP A 39 10.84 13.55 4.83
C ASP A 39 11.81 13.46 3.65
N ARG A 40 11.37 12.84 2.56
CA ARG A 40 12.17 12.60 1.36
C ARG A 40 11.89 13.59 0.21
N GLY A 41 10.97 14.53 0.38
CA GLY A 41 10.58 15.47 -0.67
C GLY A 41 9.99 14.79 -1.91
N LEU A 42 9.26 13.67 -1.73
CA LEU A 42 8.76 12.86 -2.84
C LEU A 42 7.37 13.30 -3.28
N ASP A 43 7.18 13.40 -4.60
CA ASP A 43 5.85 13.52 -5.18
C ASP A 43 5.08 12.20 -5.07
N ALA A 44 3.75 12.27 -5.00
CA ALA A 44 2.89 11.08 -4.99
C ALA A 44 3.14 10.17 -6.20
N ARG A 45 3.43 10.76 -7.36
CA ARG A 45 3.71 10.03 -8.61
C ARG A 45 5.00 9.23 -8.59
N ALA A 46 5.92 9.54 -7.65
CA ALA A 46 7.16 8.82 -7.45
C ALA A 46 7.01 7.62 -6.52
N LEU A 47 5.82 7.40 -5.96
CA LEU A 47 5.55 6.33 -5.01
C LEU A 47 4.56 5.32 -5.58
N ALA A 48 4.77 4.08 -5.20
CA ALA A 48 3.83 2.98 -5.44
C ALA A 48 3.68 2.13 -4.17
N MET A 49 2.46 1.66 -3.92
CA MET A 49 2.18 0.63 -2.93
C MET A 49 1.93 -0.68 -3.68
N ALA A 50 2.69 -1.72 -3.34
CA ALA A 50 2.43 -3.08 -3.78
C ALA A 50 1.88 -3.89 -2.60
N GLY A 51 0.76 -4.58 -2.79
CA GLY A 51 0.15 -5.37 -1.73
C GLY A 51 -0.97 -6.27 -2.23
N ASP A 52 -1.45 -7.13 -1.34
CA ASP A 52 -2.38 -8.22 -1.63
C ASP A 52 -3.76 -8.03 -0.98
N ARG A 53 -3.94 -6.99 -0.17
CA ARG A 53 -5.21 -6.74 0.52
C ARG A 53 -5.90 -5.47 0.05
N ILE A 54 -7.17 -5.62 -0.34
CA ILE A 54 -8.00 -4.51 -0.80
C ILE A 54 -8.17 -3.48 0.32
N GLU A 55 -8.57 -3.92 1.51
CA GLU A 55 -9.00 -3.04 2.62
C GLU A 55 -7.83 -2.27 3.24
N THR A 56 -6.60 -2.69 2.99
CA THR A 56 -5.41 -2.07 3.57
C THR A 56 -4.47 -1.51 2.51
N ASP A 57 -3.89 -2.38 1.68
CA ASP A 57 -2.83 -1.99 0.75
C ASP A 57 -3.35 -1.16 -0.43
N LEU A 58 -4.44 -1.63 -1.06
CA LEU A 58 -5.00 -0.93 -2.19
C LEU A 58 -5.70 0.36 -1.74
N GLU A 59 -6.38 0.29 -0.60
CA GLU A 59 -7.10 1.43 -0.04
C GLU A 59 -6.15 2.55 0.41
N VAL A 60 -4.99 2.24 1.02
CA VAL A 60 -4.01 3.28 1.38
C VAL A 60 -3.39 3.93 0.15
N ALA A 61 -3.13 3.16 -0.92
CA ALA A 61 -2.64 3.70 -2.18
C ALA A 61 -3.64 4.70 -2.79
N ARG A 62 -4.92 4.30 -2.83
CA ARG A 62 -6.02 5.15 -3.31
C ARG A 62 -6.15 6.44 -2.50
N LYS A 63 -6.14 6.34 -1.16
CA LYS A 63 -6.26 7.50 -0.25
C LYS A 63 -5.08 8.45 -0.36
N ALA A 64 -3.86 7.90 -0.47
CA ALA A 64 -2.64 8.70 -0.59
C ALA A 64 -2.42 9.25 -2.00
N GLY A 65 -3.22 8.84 -2.99
CA GLY A 65 -3.05 9.25 -4.38
C GLY A 65 -1.74 8.79 -5.01
N ILE A 66 -1.22 7.64 -4.56
CA ILE A 66 -0.01 7.02 -5.10
C ILE A 66 -0.39 5.85 -6.01
N ARG A 67 0.57 5.34 -6.79
CA ARG A 67 0.34 4.18 -7.65
C ARG A 67 0.01 2.94 -6.83
N CYS A 68 -0.92 2.14 -7.34
CA CYS A 68 -1.42 0.93 -6.73
C CYS A 68 -1.04 -0.30 -7.55
N ILE A 69 -0.31 -1.23 -6.96
CA ILE A 69 0.07 -2.50 -7.56
C ILE A 69 -0.54 -3.63 -6.73
N ALA A 70 -1.49 -4.36 -7.32
CA ALA A 70 -2.06 -5.52 -6.67
C ALA A 70 -1.24 -6.78 -6.98
N VAL A 71 -1.00 -7.63 -5.99
CA VAL A 71 -0.37 -8.95 -6.16
C VAL A 71 -1.35 -10.05 -5.77
N LEU A 72 -1.50 -11.06 -6.64
CA LEU A 72 -2.50 -12.13 -6.49
C LEU A 72 -1.99 -13.33 -5.67
N SER A 73 -0.73 -13.31 -5.23
CA SER A 73 -0.13 -14.39 -4.44
C SER A 73 -0.52 -14.39 -2.96
N GLY A 74 -1.37 -13.46 -2.54
CA GLY A 74 -1.76 -13.28 -1.13
C GLY A 74 -3.24 -13.53 -0.85
N VAL A 75 -3.88 -12.55 -0.22
CA VAL A 75 -5.23 -12.68 0.35
C VAL A 75 -6.33 -12.45 -0.67
N SER A 76 -6.26 -11.36 -1.43
CA SER A 76 -7.33 -10.95 -2.35
C SER A 76 -7.18 -11.59 -3.72
N THR A 77 -8.28 -12.10 -4.26
CA THR A 77 -8.36 -12.62 -5.62
C THR A 77 -8.63 -11.50 -6.63
N LEU A 78 -8.32 -11.75 -7.90
CA LEU A 78 -8.65 -10.82 -8.99
C LEU A 78 -10.15 -10.46 -9.02
N ARG A 79 -11.00 -11.43 -8.77
CA ARG A 79 -12.46 -11.22 -8.74
C ARG A 79 -12.86 -10.25 -7.62
N GLU A 80 -12.34 -10.45 -6.42
CA GLU A 80 -12.61 -9.56 -5.29
C GLU A 80 -12.13 -8.14 -5.56
N ILE A 81 -10.96 -7.98 -6.19
CA ILE A 81 -10.43 -6.67 -6.60
C ILE A 81 -11.39 -5.98 -7.58
N VAL A 82 -11.85 -6.70 -8.61
CA VAL A 82 -12.82 -6.17 -9.59
C VAL A 82 -14.14 -5.79 -8.91
N ASP A 83 -14.67 -6.67 -8.07
CA ASP A 83 -15.96 -6.47 -7.39
C ASP A 83 -15.88 -5.33 -6.35
N SER A 84 -14.71 -5.02 -5.81
CA SER A 84 -14.51 -3.93 -4.84
C SER A 84 -14.61 -2.52 -5.45
N GLY A 85 -14.47 -2.41 -6.77
CA GLY A 85 -14.40 -1.14 -7.48
C GLY A 85 -13.06 -0.40 -7.31
N VAL A 86 -12.07 -0.99 -6.63
CA VAL A 86 -10.71 -0.46 -6.61
C VAL A 86 -10.02 -0.82 -7.91
N ALA A 87 -9.46 0.19 -8.59
CA ALA A 87 -8.74 0.02 -9.85
C ALA A 87 -7.23 0.18 -9.61
N PRO A 88 -6.47 -0.92 -9.43
CA PRO A 88 -5.01 -0.83 -9.34
C PRO A 88 -4.42 -0.44 -10.70
N ASP A 89 -3.29 0.28 -10.69
CA ASP A 89 -2.54 0.64 -11.90
C ASP A 89 -1.90 -0.59 -12.56
N LEU A 90 -1.60 -1.62 -11.75
CA LEU A 90 -0.98 -2.86 -12.21
C LEU A 90 -1.46 -4.04 -11.35
N VAL A 91 -1.66 -5.19 -11.98
CA VAL A 91 -1.94 -6.46 -11.30
C VAL A 91 -0.86 -7.46 -11.70
N LEU A 92 -0.26 -8.12 -10.71
CA LEU A 92 0.80 -9.11 -10.87
C LEU A 92 0.39 -10.42 -10.20
N ASP A 93 0.86 -11.56 -10.71
CA ASP A 93 0.62 -12.85 -10.08
C ASP A 93 1.34 -12.94 -8.73
N GLY A 94 2.52 -12.33 -8.61
CA GLY A 94 3.26 -12.26 -7.38
C GLY A 94 4.24 -11.08 -7.33
N ILE A 95 4.76 -10.80 -6.14
CA ILE A 95 5.72 -9.70 -5.93
C ILE A 95 7.03 -9.89 -6.72
N ALA A 96 7.40 -11.14 -7.04
CA ALA A 96 8.59 -11.44 -7.83
C ALA A 96 8.53 -10.85 -9.24
N ASP A 97 7.31 -10.71 -9.80
CA ASP A 97 7.09 -10.18 -11.15
C ASP A 97 7.38 -8.66 -11.24
N LEU A 98 7.45 -8.00 -10.09
CA LEU A 98 7.84 -6.59 -10.03
C LEU A 98 9.32 -6.37 -10.39
N LEU A 99 10.19 -7.32 -10.08
CA LEU A 99 11.64 -7.16 -10.25
C LEU A 99 12.07 -6.93 -11.71
N PRO A 100 11.61 -7.68 -12.71
CA PRO A 100 11.95 -7.43 -14.11
C PRO A 100 11.43 -6.05 -14.59
N LEU A 101 10.26 -5.61 -14.10
CA LEU A 101 9.72 -4.28 -14.44
C LEU A 101 10.62 -3.17 -13.89
N LEU A 102 11.06 -3.26 -12.65
CA LEU A 102 11.97 -2.28 -12.04
C LEU A 102 13.32 -2.25 -12.75
N ARG A 103 13.86 -3.40 -13.16
CA ARG A 103 15.11 -3.49 -13.92
C ARG A 103 14.97 -2.85 -15.31
N GLY A 104 13.84 -3.07 -15.99
CA GLY A 104 13.53 -2.44 -17.28
C GLY A 104 13.45 -0.93 -17.19
N LEU A 105 12.83 -0.39 -16.14
CA LEU A 105 12.76 1.04 -15.88
C LEU A 105 14.14 1.65 -15.58
N SER A 106 14.96 0.98 -14.76
CA SER A 106 16.32 1.43 -14.44
C SER A 106 17.25 1.46 -15.65
N ALA A 107 17.05 0.56 -16.62
CA ALA A 107 17.83 0.54 -17.86
C ALA A 107 17.49 1.70 -18.82
N GLN A 108 16.30 2.31 -18.66
CA GLN A 108 15.83 3.43 -19.47
C GLN A 108 16.12 4.80 -18.83
N SER A 109 16.59 4.85 -17.59
CA SER A 109 17.00 6.09 -16.95
C SER A 109 18.25 6.64 -17.65
N PRO A 110 18.26 7.93 -18.09
CA PRO A 110 19.45 8.54 -18.66
C PRO A 110 20.61 8.42 -17.67
N LYS A 111 21.76 7.92 -18.12
CA LYS A 111 22.98 7.97 -17.33
C LYS A 111 23.28 9.44 -17.05
N GLU A 112 23.13 9.87 -15.81
CA GLU A 112 23.65 11.19 -15.39
C GLU A 112 25.14 11.21 -15.70
N VAL A 113 25.51 11.99 -16.69
CA VAL A 113 26.92 12.36 -16.94
C VAL A 113 27.24 13.38 -15.83
N ARG A 114 27.87 12.90 -14.75
CA ARG A 114 28.47 13.80 -13.79
C ARG A 114 29.68 14.47 -14.41
N PRO A 115 29.81 15.80 -14.32
CA PRO A 115 30.96 16.52 -14.77
C PRO A 115 32.23 16.18 -13.97
#